data_2b97514789fbc558c4de3544a7654e5a
#
_entry.id   2b97514789fbc558c4de3544a7654e5a
#
_cell.length_a   1.000
_cell.length_b   1.000
_cell.length_c   1.000
_cell.angle_alpha   90.00
_cell.angle_beta   90.00
_cell.angle_gamma   90.00
#
_symmetry.space_group_name_H-M   'P 1'
#
loop_
_entity.id
_entity.type
_entity.pdbx_description
1 polymer ?
#
loop_
_entity_poly.entity_id
_entity_poly.type
_entity_poly.pdbx_seq_one_letter_code
_entity_poly.pdbx_strand_id
1 'polypeptide(L)'
;MARAVTSSSKTPVLIGWREYVSLPELGIKRFVAKMDTGASYCALHATDIHVLGGYVSFRFESSEMIRTKLAGRKTITSSNGEKTRRCIIRTRIKLGTRIFISEITLIDRSRMKDKMLLGRKILRNRFIIDPRLSHALSNPAKRRKSL
;
A
#
# COMPACT_ATOMS: atom_id res chain seq x y z
N MET A 1 14.18 -8.99 27.89
CA MET A 1 13.60 -8.79 27.45
C MET A 1 12.69 -7.90 27.33
N ALA A 2 12.53 -7.42 27.77
CA ALA A 2 11.48 -6.51 27.79
C ALA A 2 11.43 -5.45 26.77
N ARG A 3 12.34 -5.29 26.07
CA ARG A 3 12.44 -4.34 25.20
C ARG A 3 11.58 -4.36 24.12
N ALA A 4 11.47 -5.33 23.64
CA ALA A 4 10.57 -5.45 22.55
C ALA A 4 9.18 -5.00 22.93
N VAL A 5 8.90 -5.15 24.13
CA VAL A 5 7.62 -4.76 24.64
C VAL A 5 7.34 -3.29 24.41
N THR A 6 8.34 -2.46 24.57
CA THR A 6 8.11 -1.02 24.43
C THR A 6 7.76 -0.64 23.01
N SER A 7 8.36 -1.30 22.01
CA SER A 7 8.06 -0.95 20.64
C SER A 7 6.67 -1.38 20.24
N SER A 8 6.10 -2.36 20.93
CA SER A 8 4.77 -2.85 20.62
C SER A 8 3.70 -2.09 21.36
N SER A 9 4.06 -1.01 22.03
CA SER A 9 3.11 -0.26 22.84
C SER A 9 2.00 0.41 22.07
N LYS A 10 2.17 0.60 20.78
CA LYS A 10 1.15 1.26 20.00
C LYS A 10 -0.05 0.35 19.78
N THR A 11 -1.21 0.85 20.18
CA THR A 11 -2.46 0.14 19.95
C THR A 11 -2.77 0.14 18.46
N PRO A 12 -3.25 -0.97 17.90
CA PRO A 12 -3.70 -0.97 16.51
C PRO A 12 -4.81 0.05 16.29
N VAL A 13 -4.77 0.69 15.13
CA VAL A 13 -5.74 1.71 14.77
C VAL A 13 -6.84 1.06 13.93
N LEU A 14 -8.08 1.38 14.26
CA LEU A 14 -9.23 0.92 13.48
C LEU A 14 -9.34 1.72 12.20
N ILE A 15 -9.40 1.04 11.06
CA ILE A 15 -9.55 1.66 9.76
C ILE A 15 -10.64 0.95 8.96
N GLY A 16 -11.05 1.58 7.87
CA GLY A 16 -12.00 0.97 6.94
C GLY A 16 -11.32 0.07 5.93
N TRP A 17 -12.12 -0.52 5.06
CA TRP A 17 -11.60 -1.38 4.02
C TRP A 17 -11.04 -0.61 2.83
N ARG A 18 -11.34 0.68 2.73
CA ARG A 18 -10.73 1.63 1.81
C ARG A 18 -10.34 2.87 2.59
N GLU A 19 -9.14 3.36 2.36
CA GLU A 19 -8.63 4.56 3.02
C GLU A 19 -7.80 5.37 2.04
N TYR A 20 -7.70 6.67 2.30
CA TYR A 20 -6.82 7.52 1.51
C TYR A 20 -5.37 7.28 1.89
N VAL A 21 -4.53 7.22 0.88
CA VAL A 21 -3.08 7.11 1.05
C VAL A 21 -2.39 8.14 0.16
N SER A 22 -1.13 8.40 0.45
CA SER A 22 -0.26 9.15 -0.44
C SER A 22 1.12 8.53 -0.42
N LEU A 23 1.85 8.73 -1.51
CA LEU A 23 3.21 8.24 -1.67
C LEU A 23 4.10 9.44 -1.94
N PRO A 24 4.50 10.15 -0.87
CA PRO A 24 5.13 11.47 -1.04
C PRO A 24 6.44 11.45 -1.80
N GLU A 25 7.24 10.40 -1.64
CA GLU A 25 8.52 10.32 -2.34
C GLU A 25 8.36 10.08 -3.84
N LEU A 26 7.19 9.60 -4.26
CA LEU A 26 6.89 9.38 -5.67
C LEU A 26 6.09 10.53 -6.27
N GLY A 27 5.77 11.54 -5.45
CA GLY A 27 4.94 12.64 -5.91
C GLY A 27 3.48 12.27 -6.13
N ILE A 28 3.04 11.13 -5.61
CA ILE A 28 1.66 10.70 -5.76
C ILE A 28 0.87 11.21 -4.57
N LYS A 29 -0.04 12.14 -4.85
CA LYS A 29 -0.87 12.74 -3.84
C LYS A 29 -2.04 11.82 -3.50
N ARG A 30 -2.83 12.23 -2.55
CA ARG A 30 -3.92 11.47 -1.95
C ARG A 30 -4.79 10.74 -2.97
N PHE A 31 -4.94 9.45 -2.79
CA PHE A 31 -5.83 8.59 -3.58
C PHE A 31 -6.29 7.43 -2.69
N VAL A 32 -7.22 6.61 -3.20
CA VAL A 32 -7.82 5.53 -2.39
C VAL A 32 -7.06 4.24 -2.57
N ALA A 33 -6.71 3.60 -1.46
CA ALA A 33 -6.17 2.25 -1.44
C ALA A 33 -7.16 1.31 -0.77
N LYS A 34 -7.18 0.06 -1.21
CA LYS A 34 -8.00 -0.99 -0.61
C LYS A 34 -7.14 -1.82 0.34
N MET A 35 -7.70 -2.12 1.52
CA MET A 35 -7.04 -2.99 2.49
C MET A 35 -7.30 -4.42 2.07
N ASP A 36 -6.23 -5.17 1.77
CA ASP A 36 -6.35 -6.53 1.24
C ASP A 36 -5.63 -7.50 2.16
N THR A 37 -6.37 -8.12 3.06
CA THR A 37 -5.82 -9.09 3.99
C THR A 37 -5.44 -10.40 3.33
N GLY A 38 -5.89 -10.63 2.09
CA GLY A 38 -5.50 -11.80 1.31
C GLY A 38 -4.16 -11.66 0.61
N ALA A 39 -3.63 -10.43 0.54
CA ALA A 39 -2.35 -10.16 -0.10
C ALA A 39 -1.25 -10.02 0.94
N SER A 40 -0.07 -10.57 0.65
CA SER A 40 1.09 -10.39 1.51
C SER A 40 1.73 -9.02 1.28
N TYR A 41 1.90 -8.65 0.02
CA TYR A 41 2.56 -7.41 -0.39
C TYR A 41 1.56 -6.33 -0.75
N CYS A 42 2.03 -5.08 -0.71
CA CYS A 42 1.29 -3.99 -1.33
C CYS A 42 1.47 -4.05 -2.84
N ALA A 43 0.48 -3.59 -3.58
CA ALA A 43 0.52 -3.50 -5.03
C ALA A 43 0.08 -2.11 -5.46
N LEU A 44 0.83 -1.52 -6.39
CA LEU A 44 0.53 -0.20 -6.93
C LEU A 44 0.36 -0.30 -8.43
N HIS A 45 -0.69 0.32 -8.93
CA HIS A 45 -0.92 0.43 -10.36
C HIS A 45 0.24 1.14 -11.03
N ALA A 46 0.77 0.54 -12.08
CA ALA A 46 1.87 1.11 -12.85
C ALA A 46 1.76 0.66 -14.28
N THR A 47 1.97 1.59 -15.21
CA THR A 47 2.05 1.32 -16.64
C THR A 47 3.36 1.86 -17.17
N ASP A 48 3.72 1.49 -18.40
CA ASP A 48 4.98 1.93 -19.03
C ASP A 48 6.19 1.65 -18.14
N ILE A 49 6.27 0.43 -17.64
CA ILE A 49 7.32 0.05 -16.69
C ILE A 49 8.61 -0.27 -17.44
N HIS A 50 9.67 0.46 -17.11
CA HIS A 50 10.99 0.26 -17.72
C HIS A 50 12.05 0.19 -16.63
N VAL A 51 12.95 -0.78 -16.76
CA VAL A 51 14.07 -0.95 -15.81
C VAL A 51 15.36 -0.64 -16.53
N LEU A 52 16.18 0.23 -15.94
CA LEU A 52 17.46 0.59 -16.50
C LEU A 52 18.41 1.04 -15.39
N GLY A 53 19.58 0.41 -15.31
CA GLY A 53 20.63 0.84 -14.41
C GLY A 53 20.27 0.82 -12.94
N GLY A 54 19.50 -0.18 -12.52
CA GLY A 54 19.11 -0.29 -11.11
C GLY A 54 17.94 0.60 -10.72
N TYR A 55 17.33 1.26 -11.70
CA TYR A 55 16.16 2.11 -11.49
C TYR A 55 14.99 1.61 -12.29
N VAL A 56 13.79 1.90 -11.82
CA VAL A 56 12.55 1.60 -12.53
C VAL A 56 11.82 2.90 -12.78
N SER A 57 11.28 3.02 -13.99
CA SER A 57 10.45 4.16 -14.40
C SER A 57 9.07 3.63 -14.74
N PHE A 58 8.05 4.36 -14.38
CA PHE A 58 6.67 3.95 -14.62
C PHE A 58 5.73 5.15 -14.53
N ARG A 59 4.50 4.97 -14.99
CA ARG A 59 3.44 5.97 -14.84
C ARG A 59 2.39 5.43 -13.87
N PHE A 60 1.90 6.31 -13.02
CA PHE A 60 0.74 6.05 -12.18
C PHE A 60 -0.42 6.83 -12.78
N GLU A 61 -1.36 6.11 -13.38
CA GLU A 61 -2.48 6.69 -14.12
C GLU A 61 -1.95 7.65 -15.21
N SER A 62 -2.43 8.88 -15.24
CA SER A 62 -1.99 9.87 -16.23
C SER A 62 -0.82 10.72 -15.74
N SER A 63 -0.11 10.25 -14.72
CA SER A 63 1.01 11.00 -14.18
C SER A 63 2.16 11.11 -15.19
N GLU A 64 3.09 12.01 -14.88
CA GLU A 64 4.38 12.01 -15.57
C GLU A 64 5.15 10.75 -15.18
N MET A 65 6.21 10.47 -15.92
CA MET A 65 7.02 9.31 -15.62
C MET A 65 7.67 9.45 -14.25
N ILE A 66 7.47 8.45 -13.40
CA ILE A 66 8.06 8.38 -12.08
C ILE A 66 9.28 7.48 -12.17
N ARG A 67 10.40 7.91 -11.59
CA ARG A 67 11.63 7.12 -11.59
C ARG A 67 12.10 6.95 -10.16
N THR A 68 12.36 5.71 -9.78
CA THR A 68 12.82 5.40 -8.43
C THR A 68 13.75 4.19 -8.46
N LYS A 69 14.47 3.98 -7.38
CA LYS A 69 15.40 2.86 -7.29
C LYS A 69 14.64 1.55 -7.28
N LEU A 70 15.11 0.58 -8.06
CA LEU A 70 14.55 -0.77 -8.06
C LEU A 70 15.06 -1.49 -6.82
N ALA A 71 14.14 -2.01 -6.01
CA ALA A 71 14.49 -2.78 -4.82
C ALA A 71 14.62 -4.27 -5.11
N GLY A 72 14.07 -4.74 -6.22
CA GLY A 72 14.15 -6.14 -6.61
C GLY A 72 13.00 -6.53 -7.48
N ARG A 73 12.86 -7.82 -7.70
CA ARG A 73 11.74 -8.40 -8.44
C ARG A 73 11.21 -9.59 -7.68
N LYS A 74 9.92 -9.88 -7.83
CA LYS A 74 9.32 -11.02 -7.18
C LYS A 74 8.18 -11.56 -8.03
N THR A 75 8.05 -12.88 -8.03
CA THR A 75 6.91 -13.54 -8.65
C THR A 75 5.78 -13.58 -7.64
N ILE A 76 4.63 -13.02 -8.02
CA ILE A 76 3.45 -12.94 -7.18
C ILE A 76 2.38 -13.83 -7.79
N THR A 77 1.76 -14.68 -6.95
CA THR A 77 0.62 -15.49 -7.35
C THR A 77 -0.64 -14.78 -6.92
N SER A 78 -1.52 -14.47 -7.87
CA SER A 78 -2.79 -13.82 -7.58
C SER A 78 -3.80 -14.84 -7.06
N SER A 79 -4.94 -14.34 -6.56
CA SER A 79 -5.98 -15.21 -6.01
C SER A 79 -6.56 -16.18 -7.03
N ASN A 80 -6.47 -15.87 -8.34
CA ASN A 80 -6.94 -16.76 -9.38
C ASN A 80 -5.85 -17.73 -9.88
N GLY A 81 -4.70 -17.77 -9.21
CA GLY A 81 -3.62 -18.67 -9.57
C GLY A 81 -2.63 -18.16 -10.59
N GLU A 82 -2.87 -16.99 -11.16
CA GLU A 82 -1.95 -16.40 -12.11
C GLU A 82 -0.68 -15.93 -11.44
N LYS A 83 0.46 -16.17 -12.09
CA LYS A 83 1.76 -15.74 -11.60
C LYS A 83 2.29 -14.62 -12.48
N THR A 84 2.74 -13.55 -11.83
CA THR A 84 3.36 -12.42 -12.52
C THR A 84 4.67 -12.07 -11.84
N ARG A 85 5.69 -11.76 -12.64
CA ARG A 85 6.94 -11.27 -12.09
C ARG A 85 6.88 -9.75 -12.04
N ARG A 86 7.02 -9.19 -10.85
CA ARG A 86 6.81 -7.76 -10.63
C ARG A 86 8.07 -7.10 -10.13
N CYS A 87 8.26 -5.85 -10.55
CA CYS A 87 9.27 -4.99 -9.94
C CYS A 87 8.83 -4.62 -8.53
N ILE A 88 9.80 -4.47 -7.65
CA ILE A 88 9.57 -4.04 -6.27
C ILE A 88 10.27 -2.72 -6.09
N ILE A 89 9.58 -1.75 -5.49
CA ILE A 89 10.17 -0.50 -5.04
C ILE A 89 9.97 -0.40 -3.53
N ARG A 90 10.77 0.43 -2.89
CA ARG A 90 10.67 0.68 -1.46
C ARG A 90 10.45 2.17 -1.26
N THR A 91 9.36 2.53 -0.62
CA THR A 91 8.99 3.93 -0.49
C THR A 91 8.14 4.16 0.75
N ARG A 92 7.96 5.43 1.08
CA ARG A 92 7.09 5.81 2.17
C ARG A 92 5.64 5.82 1.73
N ILE A 93 4.80 5.26 2.60
CA ILE A 93 3.34 5.28 2.44
C ILE A 93 2.78 6.07 3.60
N LYS A 94 2.01 7.11 3.29
CA LYS A 94 1.32 7.90 4.30
C LYS A 94 -0.14 7.47 4.36
N LEU A 95 -0.58 7.05 5.53
CA LEU A 95 -1.93 6.57 5.78
C LEU A 95 -2.44 7.27 7.04
N GLY A 96 -3.33 8.23 6.88
CA GLY A 96 -3.72 9.12 7.96
C GLY A 96 -2.53 9.95 8.42
N THR A 97 -2.23 9.91 9.71
CA THR A 97 -1.08 10.61 10.27
C THR A 97 0.16 9.72 10.35
N ARG A 98 0.05 8.45 9.96
CA ARG A 98 1.13 7.50 10.05
C ARG A 98 1.89 7.39 8.73
N ILE A 99 3.19 7.18 8.84
CA ILE A 99 4.07 7.00 7.69
C ILE A 99 4.83 5.70 7.88
N PHE A 100 4.80 4.86 6.86
CA PHE A 100 5.50 3.57 6.86
C PHE A 100 6.45 3.51 5.68
N ILE A 101 7.57 2.82 5.84
CA ILE A 101 8.42 2.45 4.71
C ILE A 101 8.08 1.02 4.37
N SER A 102 7.73 0.75 3.12
CA SER A 102 7.36 -0.58 2.70
C SER A 102 7.79 -0.88 1.28
N GLU A 103 7.93 -2.16 1.01
CA GLU A 103 8.08 -2.65 -0.34
C GLU A 103 6.72 -2.71 -1.02
N ILE A 104 6.68 -2.26 -2.25
CA ILE A 104 5.47 -2.23 -3.06
C ILE A 104 5.77 -2.90 -4.38
N THR A 105 4.90 -3.79 -4.83
CA THR A 105 5.01 -4.39 -6.15
C THR A 105 4.29 -3.51 -7.17
N LEU A 106 4.84 -3.43 -8.37
CA LEU A 106 4.26 -2.64 -9.47
C LEU A 106 3.58 -3.58 -10.46
N ILE A 107 2.35 -3.27 -10.81
CA ILE A 107 1.60 -4.05 -11.79
C ILE A 107 0.50 -3.20 -12.41
N ASP A 108 0.18 -3.49 -13.68
CA ASP A 108 -0.91 -2.83 -14.35
C ASP A 108 -2.24 -3.27 -13.74
N ARG A 109 -2.93 -2.32 -13.13
CA ARG A 109 -4.23 -2.52 -12.52
C ARG A 109 -5.32 -1.71 -13.24
N SER A 110 -5.11 -1.44 -14.52
CA SER A 110 -6.02 -0.60 -15.31
C SER A 110 -7.48 -1.09 -15.26
N ARG A 111 -7.66 -2.42 -15.17
CA ARG A 111 -8.99 -3.02 -15.14
C ARG A 111 -9.58 -3.10 -13.74
N MET A 112 -8.82 -2.73 -12.72
CA MET A 112 -9.25 -2.83 -11.33
C MET A 112 -9.71 -1.48 -10.84
N LYS A 113 -10.70 -1.49 -9.94
CA LYS A 113 -11.22 -0.26 -9.37
C LYS A 113 -10.19 0.43 -8.50
N ASP A 114 -9.52 -0.34 -7.66
CA ASP A 114 -8.56 0.21 -6.73
C ASP A 114 -7.17 0.17 -7.33
N LYS A 115 -6.52 1.32 -7.36
CA LYS A 115 -5.19 1.46 -7.97
C LYS A 115 -4.07 1.07 -7.02
N MET A 116 -4.39 0.79 -5.76
CA MET A 116 -3.42 0.29 -4.79
C MET A 116 -4.09 -0.67 -3.82
N LEU A 117 -3.35 -1.71 -3.46
CA LEU A 117 -3.71 -2.62 -2.38
C LEU A 117 -2.68 -2.50 -1.27
N LEU A 118 -3.14 -2.47 -0.03
CA LEU A 118 -2.25 -2.60 1.13
C LEU A 118 -2.38 -4.03 1.65
N GLY A 119 -1.27 -4.75 1.67
CA GLY A 119 -1.27 -6.14 2.10
C GLY A 119 -0.86 -6.31 3.56
N ARG A 120 -0.79 -7.58 3.97
CA ARG A 120 -0.54 -7.92 5.38
C ARG A 120 0.78 -7.36 5.92
N LYS A 121 1.79 -7.17 5.08
CA LYS A 121 3.08 -6.64 5.55
C LYS A 121 2.96 -5.24 6.15
N ILE A 122 2.01 -4.44 5.67
CA ILE A 122 1.73 -3.13 6.24
C ILE A 122 0.66 -3.23 7.33
N LEU A 123 -0.37 -4.05 7.10
CA LEU A 123 -1.54 -4.05 7.97
C LEU A 123 -1.30 -4.76 9.30
N ARG A 124 -0.48 -5.81 9.27
CA ARG A 124 -0.24 -6.65 10.45
C ARG A 124 0.33 -5.84 11.59
N ASN A 125 -0.24 -6.03 12.77
CA ASN A 125 0.20 -5.39 14.03
C ASN A 125 0.01 -3.88 14.07
N ARG A 126 -0.61 -3.28 13.05
CA ARG A 126 -0.80 -1.83 12.99
C ARG A 126 -2.26 -1.44 12.91
N PHE A 127 -3.08 -2.27 12.26
CA PHE A 127 -4.45 -1.89 11.96
C PHE A 127 -5.43 -3.03 12.23
N ILE A 128 -6.63 -2.64 12.59
CA ILE A 128 -7.80 -3.51 12.61
C ILE A 128 -8.73 -2.96 11.55
N ILE A 129 -9.21 -3.83 10.67
CA ILE A 129 -10.05 -3.41 9.55
C ILE A 129 -11.49 -3.70 9.86
N ASP A 130 -12.32 -2.67 9.84
CA ASP A 130 -13.77 -2.81 9.93
C ASP A 130 -14.34 -2.67 8.52
N PRO A 131 -14.82 -3.77 7.93
CA PRO A 131 -15.33 -3.71 6.55
C PRO A 131 -16.60 -2.89 6.38
N ARG A 132 -17.22 -2.47 7.48
CA ARG A 132 -18.38 -1.57 7.41
C ARG A 132 -17.99 -0.13 7.14
N LEU A 133 -16.70 0.21 7.32
CA LEU A 133 -16.22 1.59 7.23
C LEU A 133 -15.40 1.81 5.98
N SER A 134 -15.43 3.03 5.48
CA SER A 134 -14.49 3.54 4.48
C SER A 134 -14.10 4.95 4.89
N HIS A 135 -12.84 5.30 4.61
CA HIS A 135 -12.29 6.63 4.95
C HIS A 135 -12.45 6.97 6.43
N ALA A 136 -12.25 5.97 7.29
CA ALA A 136 -12.41 6.14 8.74
C ALA A 136 -11.34 7.05 9.32
N LEU A 137 -10.15 7.07 8.73
CA LEU A 137 -9.06 7.91 9.21
C LEU A 137 -9.33 9.40 8.97
N SER A 138 -10.10 9.73 7.93
CA SER A 138 -10.49 11.11 7.66
C SER A 138 -11.85 11.45 8.29
N ASN A 139 -12.47 10.50 9.00
CA ASN A 139 -13.72 10.73 9.70
C ASN A 139 -13.73 9.96 11.02
N PRO A 140 -13.08 10.49 12.08
CA PRO A 140 -13.01 9.80 13.37
C PRO A 140 -14.36 9.47 13.99
N ALA A 141 -15.40 10.22 13.69
CA ALA A 141 -16.74 9.94 14.21
C ALA A 141 -17.26 8.59 13.73
N LYS A 142 -16.95 8.22 12.48
CA LYS A 142 -17.33 6.90 11.98
C LYS A 142 -16.65 5.78 12.76
N ARG A 143 -15.38 5.97 13.11
CA ARG A 143 -14.66 4.96 13.89
C ARG A 143 -15.27 4.77 15.26
N ARG A 144 -15.64 5.87 15.92
CA ARG A 144 -16.24 5.77 17.24
C ARG A 144 -17.59 5.04 17.20
N LYS A 145 -18.37 5.28 16.15
CA LYS A 145 -19.68 4.63 16.03
C LYS A 145 -19.56 3.13 15.81
N SER A 146 -18.47 2.66 15.22
CA SER A 146 -18.35 1.23 14.97
C SER A 146 -17.88 0.47 16.20
N LEU A 147 -17.36 1.15 17.19
CA LEU A 147 -16.98 0.53 18.45
C LEU A 147 -18.12 0.49 19.42
#